data_1fb52548611634a86562df9daf4e6612
#
_entry.id   1fb52548611634a86562df9daf4e6612
#
_cell.length_a   1.000
_cell.length_b   1.000
_cell.length_c   1.000
_cell.angle_alpha   90.00
_cell.angle_beta   90.00
_cell.angle_gamma   90.00
#
_symmetry.space_group_name_H-M   'P 1'
#
loop_
_entity.id
_entity.type
_entity.pdbx_description
1 polymer ?
#
loop_
_entity_poly.entity_id
_entity_poly.type
_entity_poly.pdbx_seq_one_letter_code
_entity_poly.pdbx_strand_id
1 'polypeptide(L)'
;DLAFLLITFFILTTTLSKPQSMDLALPDNTPVPPSESPEVPAYRTLTVVLGKNDKLVYYIGLTDSPYMEDGINGKPKLENYGGKGIRKALIAHNKFVMERVEKPETQGMMVLIKASKSANYKNLVDILDEMAIVKPFSYSIVDVTPGDLKMLEDNKIK
;
A
#
# COMPACT_ATOMS: atom_id res chain seq x y z
N ASP A 1 -31.10 18.54 -35.82
CA ASP A 1 -31.20 17.24 -35.16
C ASP A 1 -29.93 16.41 -35.28
N LEU A 2 -29.39 16.29 -36.47
CA LEU A 2 -28.10 15.60 -36.70
C LEU A 2 -26.95 16.24 -35.94
N ALA A 3 -26.87 17.60 -35.91
CA ALA A 3 -25.85 18.32 -35.19
C ALA A 3 -25.98 18.11 -33.67
N PHE A 4 -27.17 18.03 -33.13
CA PHE A 4 -27.43 17.75 -31.71
C PHE A 4 -26.98 16.35 -31.32
N LEU A 5 -27.29 15.33 -32.13
CA LEU A 5 -26.83 13.96 -31.92
C LEU A 5 -25.31 13.84 -31.99
N LEU A 6 -24.67 14.54 -32.90
CA LEU A 6 -23.22 14.57 -33.02
C LEU A 6 -22.55 15.19 -31.78
N ILE A 7 -23.09 16.30 -31.27
CA ILE A 7 -22.57 16.98 -30.07
C ILE A 7 -22.75 16.10 -28.84
N THR A 8 -23.91 15.47 -28.67
CA THR A 8 -24.15 14.56 -27.54
C THR A 8 -23.25 13.34 -27.58
N PHE A 9 -22.98 12.79 -28.77
CA PHE A 9 -22.02 11.71 -28.96
C PHE A 9 -20.60 12.13 -28.60
N PHE A 10 -20.14 13.31 -29.03
CA PHE A 10 -18.83 13.85 -28.67
C PHE A 10 -18.69 14.10 -27.17
N ILE A 11 -19.70 14.68 -26.53
CA ILE A 11 -19.69 14.92 -25.07
C ILE A 11 -19.64 13.59 -24.32
N LEU A 12 -20.42 12.59 -24.74
CA LEU A 12 -20.43 11.26 -24.13
C LEU A 12 -19.08 10.56 -24.26
N THR A 13 -18.47 10.59 -25.44
CA THR A 13 -17.17 9.95 -25.66
C THR A 13 -16.04 10.67 -24.94
N THR A 14 -16.05 12.00 -24.85
CA THR A 14 -15.04 12.76 -24.10
C THR A 14 -15.15 12.60 -22.61
N THR A 15 -16.36 12.42 -22.06
CA THR A 15 -16.55 12.15 -20.62
C THR A 15 -16.14 10.73 -20.24
N LEU A 16 -16.29 9.75 -21.15
CA LEU A 16 -15.83 8.37 -20.95
C LEU A 16 -14.30 8.22 -21.11
N SER A 17 -13.67 9.15 -21.86
CA SER A 17 -12.22 9.16 -22.11
C SER A 17 -11.41 9.93 -21.04
N LYS A 18 -12.02 10.31 -19.92
CA LYS A 18 -11.20 10.84 -18.81
C LYS A 18 -10.25 9.76 -18.35
N PRO A 19 -8.91 9.93 -18.57
CA PRO A 19 -7.95 9.05 -17.94
C PRO A 19 -8.19 9.16 -16.44
N GLN A 20 -8.44 8.05 -15.78
CA GLN A 20 -8.34 8.00 -14.32
C GLN A 20 -6.86 8.19 -13.99
N SER A 21 -6.44 9.46 -13.92
CA SER A 21 -5.19 9.76 -13.26
C SER A 21 -5.39 9.38 -11.81
N MET A 22 -4.72 8.33 -11.36
CA MET A 22 -4.53 8.12 -9.94
C MET A 22 -3.90 9.40 -9.40
N ASP A 23 -4.58 10.11 -8.53
CA ASP A 23 -3.97 11.12 -7.69
C ASP A 23 -2.98 10.39 -6.77
N LEU A 24 -1.76 10.21 -7.27
CA LEU A 24 -0.61 9.90 -6.45
C LEU A 24 -0.38 11.16 -5.60
N ALA A 25 -1.01 11.22 -4.44
CA ALA A 25 -0.63 12.16 -3.42
C ALA A 25 0.80 11.77 -2.98
N LEU A 26 1.79 12.30 -3.69
CA LEU A 26 3.17 12.25 -3.24
C LEU A 26 3.22 13.02 -1.92
N PRO A 27 3.70 12.42 -0.83
CA PRO A 27 3.89 13.14 0.41
C PRO A 27 4.79 14.35 0.14
N ASP A 28 4.36 15.50 0.62
CA ASP A 28 5.15 16.71 0.54
C ASP A 28 6.47 16.46 1.31
N ASN A 29 7.60 16.45 0.59
CA ASN A 29 8.93 16.20 1.15
C ASN A 29 9.47 17.41 1.93
N THR A 30 8.61 18.24 2.51
CA THR A 30 9.05 19.24 3.46
C THR A 30 9.58 18.54 4.71
N PRO A 31 10.85 18.75 5.11
CA PRO A 31 11.37 18.17 6.34
C PRO A 31 10.57 18.72 7.53
N VAL A 32 9.64 17.91 8.04
CA VAL A 32 8.95 18.23 9.29
C VAL A 32 9.92 17.90 10.42
N PRO A 33 10.14 18.81 11.39
CA PRO A 33 10.98 18.50 12.54
C PRO A 33 10.51 17.23 13.24
N PRO A 34 11.41 16.35 13.71
CA PRO A 34 11.05 15.05 14.30
C PRO A 34 10.10 15.13 15.50
N SER A 35 9.93 16.31 16.08
CA SER A 35 9.08 16.55 17.26
C SER A 35 7.59 16.78 16.94
N GLU A 36 7.21 16.95 15.67
CA GLU A 36 5.83 17.30 15.29
C GLU A 36 5.12 16.22 14.45
N SER A 37 5.82 15.15 14.06
CA SER A 37 5.18 14.04 13.39
C SER A 37 4.44 13.19 14.43
N PRO A 38 3.11 13.07 14.38
CA PRO A 38 2.40 12.16 15.28
C PRO A 38 2.94 10.75 15.05
N GLU A 39 3.51 10.14 16.07
CA GLU A 39 3.96 8.75 15.98
C GLU A 39 2.77 7.86 15.66
N VAL A 40 2.79 7.25 14.48
CA VAL A 40 1.77 6.29 14.10
C VAL A 40 2.04 4.99 14.87
N PRO A 41 1.10 4.51 15.68
CA PRO A 41 1.28 3.27 16.41
C PRO A 41 1.65 2.12 15.49
N ALA A 42 2.63 1.29 15.89
CA ALA A 42 3.19 0.21 15.07
C ALA A 42 2.12 -0.78 14.56
N TYR A 43 1.07 -1.03 15.37
CA TYR A 43 -0.02 -1.93 14.99
C TYR A 43 -0.86 -1.42 13.81
N ARG A 44 -0.82 -0.12 13.50
CA ARG A 44 -1.55 0.46 12.37
C ARG A 44 -0.77 0.41 11.06
N THR A 45 0.51 0.10 11.12
CA THR A 45 1.42 0.14 9.97
C THR A 45 1.64 -1.27 9.42
N LEU A 46 1.29 -1.49 8.16
CA LEU A 46 1.64 -2.69 7.42
C LEU A 46 2.61 -2.31 6.30
N THR A 47 3.79 -2.92 6.31
CA THR A 47 4.81 -2.67 5.29
C THR A 47 4.85 -3.81 4.30
N VAL A 48 4.90 -3.47 3.00
CA VAL A 48 5.01 -4.40 1.88
C VAL A 48 6.29 -4.11 1.14
N VAL A 49 7.16 -5.10 1.01
CA VAL A 49 8.44 -5.00 0.29
C VAL A 49 8.36 -5.86 -0.97
N LEU A 50 8.43 -5.22 -2.13
CA LEU A 50 8.30 -5.86 -3.43
C LEU A 50 9.65 -6.47 -3.85
N GLY A 51 9.65 -7.77 -4.16
CA GLY A 51 10.80 -8.52 -4.63
C GLY A 51 10.65 -8.98 -6.08
N LYS A 52 11.54 -9.87 -6.50
CA LYS A 52 11.49 -10.52 -7.83
C LYS A 52 10.50 -11.70 -7.85
N ASN A 53 10.26 -12.23 -9.05
CA ASN A 53 9.42 -13.41 -9.29
C ASN A 53 7.97 -13.24 -8.86
N ASP A 54 7.42 -12.04 -8.98
CA ASP A 54 6.06 -11.70 -8.59
C ASP A 54 5.76 -12.10 -7.13
N LYS A 55 6.73 -11.89 -6.25
CA LYS A 55 6.63 -12.14 -4.82
C LYS A 55 6.93 -10.90 -4.01
N LEU A 56 6.39 -10.86 -2.82
CA LEU A 56 6.60 -9.79 -1.86
C LEU A 56 6.78 -10.35 -0.45
N VAL A 57 7.37 -9.56 0.42
CA VAL A 57 7.37 -9.81 1.86
C VAL A 57 6.55 -8.72 2.51
N TYR A 58 5.71 -9.07 3.47
CA TYR A 58 5.01 -8.09 4.29
C TYR A 58 5.24 -8.34 5.77
N TYR A 59 5.17 -7.28 6.55
CA TYR A 59 5.27 -7.33 8.01
C TYR A 59 4.46 -6.19 8.63
N ILE A 60 4.15 -6.31 9.92
CA ILE A 60 3.39 -5.32 10.67
C ILE A 60 4.33 -4.62 11.64
N GLY A 61 4.28 -3.29 11.67
CA GLY A 61 5.21 -2.46 12.42
C GLY A 61 6.41 -2.01 11.61
N LEU A 62 7.53 -1.83 12.28
CA LEU A 62 8.80 -1.39 11.67
C LEU A 62 9.71 -2.57 11.32
N THR A 63 10.64 -2.34 10.41
CA THR A 63 11.62 -3.34 9.95
C THR A 63 12.36 -4.01 11.10
N ASP A 64 12.86 -3.22 12.04
CA ASP A 64 13.67 -3.69 13.17
C ASP A 64 12.84 -4.01 14.43
N SER A 65 11.55 -3.65 14.41
CA SER A 65 10.63 -3.88 15.53
C SER A 65 9.24 -4.29 15.00
N PRO A 66 9.08 -5.55 14.56
CA PRO A 66 7.78 -6.04 14.13
C PRO A 66 6.80 -6.10 15.31
N TYR A 67 5.54 -5.75 15.05
CA TYR A 67 4.51 -5.75 16.08
C TYR A 67 4.13 -7.19 16.45
N MET A 68 4.20 -7.52 17.75
CA MET A 68 4.05 -8.88 18.28
C MET A 68 3.03 -8.99 19.43
N GLU A 69 2.11 -8.05 19.52
CA GLU A 69 1.11 -7.98 20.59
C GLU A 69 -0.30 -8.32 20.08
N ASP A 70 -1.25 -8.44 20.95
CA ASP A 70 -2.68 -8.64 20.66
C ASP A 70 -3.01 -9.84 19.75
N GLY A 71 -2.19 -10.87 19.78
CA GLY A 71 -2.34 -12.05 18.93
C GLY A 71 -1.87 -11.87 17.49
N ILE A 72 -1.27 -10.71 17.17
CA ILE A 72 -0.66 -10.42 15.88
C ILE A 72 0.78 -10.94 15.86
N ASN A 73 1.10 -11.71 14.83
CA ASN A 73 2.47 -12.04 14.48
C ASN A 73 2.92 -11.18 13.31
N GLY A 74 3.50 -10.03 13.63
CA GLY A 74 3.98 -9.05 12.65
C GLY A 74 5.31 -9.38 11.99
N LYS A 75 5.90 -10.56 12.25
CA LYS A 75 7.15 -10.97 11.57
C LYS A 75 7.00 -11.00 10.06
N PRO A 76 8.10 -10.80 9.32
CA PRO A 76 8.10 -10.86 7.86
C PRO A 76 7.54 -12.18 7.32
N LYS A 77 6.64 -12.09 6.36
CA LYS A 77 6.00 -13.23 5.70
C LYS A 77 6.10 -13.07 4.19
N LEU A 78 6.55 -14.12 3.52
CA LEU A 78 6.57 -14.20 2.06
C LEU A 78 5.14 -14.44 1.55
N GLU A 79 4.74 -13.68 0.53
CA GLU A 79 3.39 -13.81 -0.03
C GLU A 79 3.38 -13.50 -1.54
N ASN A 80 2.26 -13.85 -2.18
CA ASN A 80 1.99 -13.54 -3.57
C ASN A 80 1.03 -12.36 -3.68
N TYR A 81 0.91 -11.77 -4.88
CA TYR A 81 -0.10 -10.76 -5.17
C TYR A 81 -1.50 -11.36 -5.30
N GLY A 82 -2.51 -10.52 -5.24
CA GLY A 82 -3.88 -10.85 -5.56
C GLY A 82 -4.71 -11.43 -4.41
N GLY A 83 -5.92 -11.87 -4.76
CA GLY A 83 -6.97 -12.24 -3.79
C GLY A 83 -6.69 -13.45 -2.92
N LYS A 84 -5.80 -14.36 -3.35
CA LYS A 84 -5.37 -15.53 -2.56
C LYS A 84 -4.12 -15.26 -1.73
N GLY A 85 -3.44 -14.15 -1.96
CA GLY A 85 -2.20 -13.73 -1.32
C GLY A 85 -2.39 -12.52 -0.42
N ILE A 86 -1.64 -11.46 -0.69
CA ILE A 86 -1.52 -10.25 0.15
C ILE A 86 -2.87 -9.59 0.48
N ARG A 87 -3.87 -9.66 -0.41
CA ARG A 87 -5.19 -9.07 -0.16
C ARG A 87 -5.83 -9.59 1.11
N LYS A 88 -5.71 -10.88 1.41
CA LYS A 88 -6.24 -11.47 2.64
C LYS A 88 -5.58 -10.88 3.88
N ALA A 89 -4.26 -10.70 3.83
CA ALA A 89 -3.51 -10.12 4.93
C ALA A 89 -3.89 -8.64 5.12
N LEU A 90 -4.01 -7.89 4.03
CA LEU A 90 -4.43 -6.48 4.06
C LEU A 90 -5.84 -6.31 4.63
N ILE A 91 -6.81 -7.11 4.18
CA ILE A 91 -8.19 -7.05 4.69
C ILE A 91 -8.25 -7.44 6.16
N ALA A 92 -7.58 -8.53 6.54
CA ALA A 92 -7.56 -8.99 7.93
C ALA A 92 -6.93 -7.94 8.86
N HIS A 93 -5.83 -7.33 8.42
CA HIS A 93 -5.16 -6.31 9.21
C HIS A 93 -5.95 -4.99 9.24
N ASN A 94 -6.57 -4.59 8.14
CA ASN A 94 -7.45 -3.42 8.12
C ASN A 94 -8.61 -3.58 9.09
N LYS A 95 -9.27 -4.74 9.11
CA LYS A 95 -10.31 -5.05 10.07
C LYS A 95 -9.81 -4.97 11.52
N PHE A 96 -8.66 -5.58 11.80
CA PHE A 96 -8.02 -5.54 13.11
C PHE A 96 -7.78 -4.10 13.60
N VAL A 97 -7.28 -3.23 12.73
CA VAL A 97 -7.04 -1.81 13.04
C VAL A 97 -8.36 -1.09 13.29
N MET A 98 -9.37 -1.29 12.41
CA MET A 98 -10.68 -0.64 12.52
C MET A 98 -11.41 -0.98 13.83
N GLU A 99 -11.20 -2.17 14.38
CA GLU A 99 -11.80 -2.60 15.66
C GLU A 99 -11.13 -1.95 16.89
N ARG A 100 -9.95 -1.33 16.72
CA ARG A 100 -9.13 -0.76 17.82
C ARG A 100 -9.02 0.75 17.82
N VAL A 101 -9.33 1.38 16.71
CA VAL A 101 -9.24 2.84 16.61
C VAL A 101 -10.60 3.49 16.93
N GLU A 102 -10.54 4.60 17.66
CA GLU A 102 -11.76 5.35 18.02
C GLU A 102 -12.35 6.10 16.82
N LYS A 103 -11.47 6.56 15.92
CA LYS A 103 -11.84 7.37 14.75
C LYS A 103 -11.25 6.75 13.47
N PRO A 104 -11.91 5.74 12.90
CA PRO A 104 -11.42 5.06 11.70
C PRO A 104 -11.16 5.99 10.52
N GLU A 105 -11.89 7.08 10.39
CA GLU A 105 -11.75 8.10 9.34
C GLU A 105 -10.44 8.90 9.43
N THR A 106 -9.77 8.89 10.59
CA THR A 106 -8.50 9.62 10.81
C THR A 106 -7.37 8.76 11.35
N GLN A 107 -7.69 7.55 11.78
CA GLN A 107 -6.77 6.66 12.50
C GLN A 107 -6.69 5.25 11.90
N GLY A 108 -7.10 5.06 10.66
CA GLY A 108 -7.11 3.76 10.00
C GLY A 108 -5.72 3.18 9.71
N MET A 109 -5.69 2.03 9.03
CA MET A 109 -4.47 1.33 8.63
C MET A 109 -3.65 2.16 7.65
N MET A 110 -2.34 2.21 7.88
CA MET A 110 -1.36 2.77 6.94
C MET A 110 -0.57 1.66 6.26
N VAL A 111 -0.38 1.77 4.96
CA VAL A 111 0.43 0.81 4.19
C VAL A 111 1.67 1.51 3.65
N LEU A 112 2.85 0.97 3.97
CA LEU A 112 4.12 1.43 3.40
C LEU A 112 4.54 0.47 2.28
N ILE A 113 4.69 0.98 1.07
CA ILE A 113 5.09 0.20 -0.10
C ILE A 113 6.56 0.50 -0.38
N LYS A 114 7.38 -0.53 -0.39
CA LYS A 114 8.83 -0.44 -0.64
C LYS A 114 9.17 -1.27 -1.88
N ALA A 115 9.56 -0.63 -2.96
CA ALA A 115 9.94 -1.31 -4.19
C ALA A 115 11.45 -1.51 -4.24
N SER A 116 11.90 -2.77 -4.23
CA SER A 116 13.30 -3.08 -4.44
C SER A 116 13.70 -2.93 -5.92
N LYS A 117 14.99 -2.83 -6.19
CA LYS A 117 15.51 -2.78 -7.56
C LYS A 117 15.24 -4.05 -8.38
N SER A 118 14.90 -5.15 -7.71
CA SER A 118 14.57 -6.44 -8.33
C SER A 118 13.07 -6.58 -8.63
N ALA A 119 12.23 -5.70 -8.09
CA ALA A 119 10.82 -5.62 -8.44
C ALA A 119 10.64 -4.98 -9.82
N ASN A 120 9.67 -5.46 -10.58
CA ASN A 120 9.33 -4.85 -11.85
C ASN A 120 8.16 -3.85 -11.69
N TYR A 121 7.94 -3.04 -12.73
CA TYR A 121 6.86 -2.05 -12.72
C TYR A 121 5.47 -2.69 -12.52
N LYS A 122 5.25 -3.88 -13.06
CA LYS A 122 4.01 -4.64 -12.89
C LYS A 122 3.74 -4.91 -11.41
N ASN A 123 4.77 -5.27 -10.63
CA ASN A 123 4.62 -5.52 -9.19
C ASN A 123 4.14 -4.28 -8.42
N LEU A 124 4.62 -3.10 -8.83
CA LEU A 124 4.15 -1.84 -8.25
C LEU A 124 2.69 -1.57 -8.62
N VAL A 125 2.30 -1.77 -9.87
CA VAL A 125 0.91 -1.62 -10.31
C VAL A 125 0.00 -2.60 -9.58
N ASP A 126 0.39 -3.87 -9.49
CA ASP A 126 -0.39 -4.92 -8.82
C ASP A 126 -0.65 -4.56 -7.33
N ILE A 127 0.33 -4.03 -6.61
CA ILE A 127 0.11 -3.62 -5.21
C ILE A 127 -0.75 -2.36 -5.09
N LEU A 128 -0.64 -1.41 -6.02
CA LEU A 128 -1.50 -0.23 -6.05
C LEU A 128 -2.96 -0.60 -6.34
N ASP A 129 -3.20 -1.59 -7.19
CA ASP A 129 -4.54 -2.15 -7.42
C ASP A 129 -5.11 -2.76 -6.12
N GLU A 130 -4.28 -3.44 -5.34
CA GLU A 130 -4.68 -3.93 -4.02
C GLU A 130 -5.06 -2.80 -3.06
N MET A 131 -4.35 -1.66 -3.11
CA MET A 131 -4.72 -0.47 -2.32
C MET A 131 -6.09 0.08 -2.74
N ALA A 132 -6.37 0.13 -4.04
CA ALA A 132 -7.66 0.56 -4.57
C ALA A 132 -8.82 -0.35 -4.15
N ILE A 133 -8.57 -1.66 -4.00
CA ILE A 133 -9.56 -2.66 -3.58
C ILE A 133 -9.78 -2.63 -2.06
N VAL A 134 -8.70 -2.65 -1.28
CA VAL A 134 -8.75 -2.75 0.20
C VAL A 134 -9.11 -1.40 0.82
N LYS A 135 -8.75 -0.30 0.17
CA LYS A 135 -8.98 1.07 0.63
C LYS A 135 -8.47 1.30 2.07
N PRO A 136 -7.16 1.14 2.32
CA PRO A 136 -6.59 1.52 3.61
C PRO A 136 -6.81 3.02 3.85
N PHE A 137 -6.69 3.46 5.09
CA PHE A 137 -6.77 4.88 5.43
C PHE A 137 -5.74 5.73 4.66
N SER A 138 -4.51 5.22 4.56
CA SER A 138 -3.43 5.88 3.80
C SER A 138 -2.43 4.84 3.31
N TYR A 139 -1.73 5.16 2.23
CA TYR A 139 -0.55 4.42 1.79
C TYR A 139 0.50 5.37 1.24
N SER A 140 1.76 4.96 1.34
CA SER A 140 2.90 5.73 0.82
C SER A 140 3.93 4.81 0.19
N ILE A 141 4.58 5.30 -0.87
CA ILE A 141 5.73 4.63 -1.47
C ILE A 141 6.98 5.23 -0.83
N VAL A 142 7.79 4.38 -0.21
CA VAL A 142 9.00 4.79 0.51
C VAL A 142 10.19 3.95 0.09
N ASP A 143 11.39 4.44 0.34
CA ASP A 143 12.61 3.75 -0.02
C ASP A 143 12.83 2.48 0.80
N VAL A 144 13.47 1.48 0.18
CA VAL A 144 13.89 0.26 0.86
C VAL A 144 15.03 0.52 1.81
N THR A 145 14.97 -0.06 3.00
CA THR A 145 16.08 -0.03 3.97
C THR A 145 17.02 -1.23 3.79
N PRO A 146 18.23 -1.17 4.34
CA PRO A 146 19.14 -2.34 4.34
C PRO A 146 18.52 -3.58 5.00
N GLY A 147 17.70 -3.41 6.03
CA GLY A 147 16.94 -4.48 6.68
C GLY A 147 15.94 -5.15 5.75
N ASP A 148 15.21 -4.36 4.95
CA ASP A 148 14.28 -4.89 3.94
C ASP A 148 14.99 -5.69 2.86
N LEU A 149 16.17 -5.21 2.39
CA LEU A 149 16.97 -5.94 1.41
C LEU A 149 17.45 -7.29 1.93
N LYS A 150 17.83 -7.35 3.21
CA LYS A 150 18.19 -8.61 3.87
C LYS A 150 17.01 -9.57 3.95
N MET A 151 15.81 -9.07 4.28
CA MET A 151 14.59 -9.90 4.27
C MET A 151 14.28 -10.49 2.89
N LEU A 152 14.46 -9.71 1.81
CA LEU A 152 14.30 -10.21 0.44
C LEU A 152 15.35 -11.27 0.09
N GLU A 153 16.58 -11.10 0.56
CA GLU A 153 17.67 -12.06 0.37
C GLU A 153 17.39 -13.38 1.10
N ASP A 154 17.02 -13.31 2.37
CA ASP A 154 16.66 -14.47 3.20
C ASP A 154 15.49 -15.27 2.58
N ASN A 155 14.56 -14.58 1.90
CA ASN A 155 13.44 -15.19 1.19
C ASN A 155 13.75 -15.52 -0.30
N LYS A 156 14.98 -15.32 -0.77
CA LYS A 156 15.46 -15.59 -2.15
C LYS A 156 14.69 -14.85 -3.25
N ILE A 157 14.21 -13.65 -2.95
CA ILE A 157 13.45 -12.77 -3.88
C ILE A 157 14.09 -11.38 -4.05
N LYS A 158 15.37 -11.26 -3.73
CA LYS A 158 16.16 -10.05 -3.95
C LYS A 158 16.58 -9.90 -5.41
#